data_3aec844076adbf22a56cac1019d79517
#
_entry.id   3aec844076adbf22a56cac1019d79517
#
_cell.length_a   1.000
_cell.length_b   1.000
_cell.length_c   1.000
_cell.angle_alpha   90.00
_cell.angle_beta   90.00
_cell.angle_gamma   90.00
#
_symmetry.space_group_name_H-M   'P 1'
#
loop_
_entity.id
_entity.type
_entity.pdbx_description
1 polymer ?
#
loop_
_entity_poly.entity_id
_entity_poly.type
_entity_poly.pdbx_seq_one_letter_code
_entity_poly.pdbx_strand_id
1 'polypeptide(L)'
;MEICLACLDKFLLYLYTNKKDMTAIQKRPPSNYMLVIQAHEGVNAKKMQELMVETQHNNKFFADILHISPKTIDRYIKEDKKFNPTESEKILKLEQVYDWGKKVFGNIESFNRWIEKPAYGLDDQIPKVLMQTHGGLGLVEDELIRIAYGALA
;
A
#
# COMPACT_ATOMS: atom_id res chain seq x y z
N MET A 1 17.73 47.30 15.59
CA MET A 1 16.77 46.40 14.86
C MET A 1 16.32 45.36 15.85
N GLU A 2 15.27 45.69 16.61
CA GLU A 2 14.70 44.77 17.63
C GLU A 2 13.75 43.79 16.96
N ILE A 3 14.17 42.55 16.89
CA ILE A 3 13.28 41.46 16.44
C ILE A 3 12.30 41.21 17.58
N CYS A 4 11.04 41.55 17.36
CA CYS A 4 9.96 41.48 18.34
C CYS A 4 9.84 40.02 18.87
N LEU A 5 10.06 39.83 20.19
CA LEU A 5 9.93 38.54 20.89
C LEU A 5 8.59 37.82 20.56
N ALA A 6 7.52 38.60 20.32
CA ALA A 6 6.20 38.07 19.97
C ALA A 6 6.14 37.36 18.58
N CYS A 7 7.09 37.70 17.66
CA CYS A 7 7.22 37.00 16.38
C CYS A 7 7.97 35.66 16.52
N LEU A 8 8.93 35.58 17.45
CA LEU A 8 9.66 34.34 17.75
C LEU A 8 8.74 33.30 18.40
N ASP A 9 7.89 33.73 19.33
CA ASP A 9 6.93 32.82 19.98
C ASP A 9 5.89 32.26 19.02
N LYS A 10 5.37 33.07 18.09
CA LYS A 10 4.45 32.59 17.05
C LYS A 10 5.13 31.64 16.07
N PHE A 11 6.39 31.89 15.72
CA PHE A 11 7.15 31.03 14.84
C PHE A 11 7.51 29.69 15.51
N LEU A 12 7.89 29.72 16.81
CA LEU A 12 8.12 28.53 17.60
C LEU A 12 6.83 27.73 17.83
N LEU A 13 5.70 28.40 18.07
CA LEU A 13 4.40 27.73 18.17
C LEU A 13 3.97 27.09 16.83
N TYR A 14 4.20 27.77 15.71
CA TYR A 14 3.97 27.22 14.37
C TYR A 14 4.83 26.00 14.08
N LEU A 15 6.11 26.02 14.47
CA LEU A 15 7.00 24.86 14.34
C LEU A 15 6.59 23.71 15.29
N TYR A 16 6.09 24.03 16.48
CA TYR A 16 5.66 23.02 17.45
C TYR A 16 4.34 22.35 17.05
N THR A 17 3.39 23.12 16.50
CA THR A 17 2.11 22.58 16.00
C THR A 17 2.30 21.78 14.72
N ASN A 18 3.21 22.18 13.82
CA ASN A 18 3.53 21.42 12.61
C ASN A 18 4.42 20.19 12.88
N LYS A 19 5.09 20.09 14.03
CA LYS A 19 5.87 18.90 14.40
C LYS A 19 4.98 17.66 14.62
N LYS A 20 3.70 17.86 14.97
CA LYS A 20 2.72 16.77 15.11
C LYS A 20 2.26 16.24 13.74
N ASP A 21 2.20 17.09 12.72
CA ASP A 21 1.86 16.68 11.35
C ASP A 21 3.05 16.09 10.59
N MET A 22 4.28 16.51 10.93
CA MET A 22 5.50 15.93 10.34
C MET A 22 5.74 14.47 10.78
N THR A 23 5.23 14.04 11.92
CA THR A 23 5.32 12.62 12.34
C THR A 23 4.35 11.72 11.59
N ALA A 24 3.28 12.28 10.99
CA ALA A 24 2.36 11.55 10.11
C ALA A 24 2.94 11.35 8.69
N ILE A 25 3.86 12.22 8.25
CA ILE A 25 4.51 12.15 6.93
C ILE A 25 5.72 11.20 6.91
N GLN A 26 6.23 10.81 8.07
CA GLN A 26 7.46 10.01 8.20
C GLN A 26 7.24 8.52 8.50
N LYS A 27 6.12 7.92 8.13
CA LYS A 27 6.15 6.49 7.81
C LYS A 27 6.68 6.37 6.39
N ARG A 28 8.02 6.44 6.23
CA ARG A 28 8.64 5.90 5.02
C ARG A 28 8.01 4.54 4.77
N PRO A 29 7.53 4.27 3.54
CA PRO A 29 7.22 2.89 3.20
C PRO A 29 8.43 2.06 3.61
N PRO A 30 8.24 0.87 4.18
CA PRO A 30 9.37 0.02 4.56
C PRO A 30 10.32 -0.01 3.36
N SER A 31 11.61 0.26 3.59
CA SER A 31 12.58 0.24 2.49
C SER A 31 12.43 -1.11 1.79
N ASN A 32 12.64 -1.19 0.48
CA ASN A 32 12.60 -2.45 -0.28
C ASN A 32 13.41 -3.55 0.43
N TYR A 33 14.46 -3.17 1.16
CA TYR A 33 15.26 -4.06 1.98
C TYR A 33 14.44 -4.72 3.12
N MET A 34 13.65 -3.93 3.86
CA MET A 34 12.82 -4.47 4.95
C MET A 34 11.70 -5.37 4.41
N LEU A 35 11.14 -5.03 3.25
CA LEU A 35 10.15 -5.87 2.60
C LEU A 35 10.75 -7.24 2.22
N VAL A 36 11.96 -7.27 1.66
CA VAL A 36 12.65 -8.52 1.30
C VAL A 36 12.93 -9.38 2.54
N ILE A 37 13.40 -8.79 3.65
CA ILE A 37 13.62 -9.54 4.89
C ILE A 37 12.32 -10.13 5.41
N GLN A 38 11.24 -9.33 5.50
CA GLN A 38 9.94 -9.82 5.96
C GLN A 38 9.37 -10.91 5.04
N ALA A 39 9.59 -10.79 3.73
CA ALA A 39 9.20 -11.81 2.78
C ALA A 39 9.94 -13.14 3.01
N HIS A 40 11.24 -13.08 3.31
CA HIS A 40 12.03 -14.27 3.65
C HIS A 40 11.57 -14.94 4.95
N GLU A 41 11.13 -14.18 5.94
CA GLU A 41 10.55 -14.72 7.18
C GLU A 41 9.21 -15.41 6.94
N GLY A 42 8.55 -15.06 5.86
CA GLY A 42 7.25 -15.58 5.44
C GLY A 42 6.08 -14.90 6.16
N VAL A 43 5.12 -14.42 5.39
CA VAL A 43 3.85 -13.88 5.90
C VAL A 43 2.96 -15.03 6.35
N ASN A 44 2.37 -14.93 7.55
CA ASN A 44 1.44 -15.96 8.03
C ASN A 44 0.04 -15.73 7.42
N ALA A 45 -0.75 -16.81 7.39
CA ALA A 45 -2.08 -16.78 6.82
C ALA A 45 -3.05 -15.84 7.57
N LYS A 46 -2.81 -15.57 8.86
CA LYS A 46 -3.60 -14.63 9.65
C LYS A 46 -3.47 -13.20 9.13
N LYS A 47 -2.23 -12.74 8.84
CA LYS A 47 -2.00 -11.41 8.24
C LYS A 47 -2.68 -11.30 6.88
N MET A 48 -2.64 -12.36 6.09
CA MET A 48 -3.37 -12.42 4.82
C MET A 48 -4.88 -12.25 5.03
N GLN A 49 -5.46 -12.92 6.02
CA GLN A 49 -6.88 -12.80 6.34
C GLN A 49 -7.25 -11.37 6.79
N GLU A 50 -6.41 -10.73 7.60
CA GLU A 50 -6.57 -9.32 7.98
C GLU A 50 -6.58 -8.41 6.75
N LEU A 51 -5.66 -8.62 5.81
CA LEU A 51 -5.58 -7.87 4.56
C LEU A 51 -6.82 -8.08 3.68
N MET A 52 -7.38 -9.30 3.62
CA MET A 52 -8.61 -9.61 2.89
C MET A 52 -9.79 -8.81 3.43
N VAL A 53 -9.93 -8.74 4.74
CA VAL A 53 -10.98 -7.94 5.40
C VAL A 53 -10.78 -6.46 5.12
N GLU A 54 -9.56 -5.96 5.27
CA GLU A 54 -9.23 -4.55 5.09
C GLU A 54 -9.44 -4.08 3.64
N THR A 55 -9.08 -4.90 2.67
CA THR A 55 -9.21 -4.58 1.25
C THR A 55 -10.60 -4.86 0.68
N GLN A 56 -11.47 -5.53 1.43
CA GLN A 56 -12.81 -5.95 1.02
C GLN A 56 -12.82 -6.90 -0.19
N HIS A 57 -11.74 -7.69 -0.37
CA HIS A 57 -11.64 -8.67 -1.43
C HIS A 57 -11.72 -10.10 -0.91
N ASN A 58 -12.20 -10.99 -1.78
CA ASN A 58 -12.35 -12.42 -1.47
C ASN A 58 -11.09 -13.23 -1.82
N ASN A 59 -11.09 -14.51 -1.42
CA ASN A 59 -10.01 -15.46 -1.69
C ASN A 59 -9.63 -15.53 -3.17
N LYS A 60 -10.60 -15.37 -4.09
CA LYS A 60 -10.33 -15.47 -5.52
C LYS A 60 -9.42 -14.34 -6.00
N PHE A 61 -9.64 -13.10 -5.56
CA PHE A 61 -8.80 -11.96 -5.90
C PHE A 61 -7.33 -12.20 -5.52
N PHE A 62 -7.10 -12.66 -4.29
CA PHE A 62 -5.75 -12.95 -3.82
C PHE A 62 -5.13 -14.18 -4.49
N ALA A 63 -5.95 -15.19 -4.78
CA ALA A 63 -5.52 -16.38 -5.51
C ALA A 63 -5.00 -16.02 -6.91
N ASP A 64 -5.69 -15.13 -7.61
CA ASP A 64 -5.30 -14.64 -8.94
C ASP A 64 -3.96 -13.88 -8.89
N ILE A 65 -3.75 -13.04 -7.86
CA ILE A 65 -2.49 -12.29 -7.67
C ILE A 65 -1.34 -13.21 -7.27
N LEU A 66 -1.57 -14.14 -6.37
CA LEU A 66 -0.54 -15.06 -5.86
C LEU A 66 -0.27 -16.23 -6.79
N HIS A 67 -1.10 -16.46 -7.82
CA HIS A 67 -1.07 -17.61 -8.71
C HIS A 67 -1.19 -18.96 -7.99
N ILE A 68 -2.04 -19.00 -6.96
CA ILE A 68 -2.38 -20.23 -6.22
C ILE A 68 -3.89 -20.46 -6.27
N SER A 69 -4.33 -21.64 -5.86
CA SER A 69 -5.77 -21.90 -5.82
C SER A 69 -6.43 -21.26 -4.58
N PRO A 70 -7.70 -20.81 -4.68
CA PRO A 70 -8.44 -20.33 -3.50
C PRO A 70 -8.45 -21.35 -2.36
N LYS A 71 -8.55 -22.65 -2.69
CA LYS A 71 -8.46 -23.73 -1.71
C LYS A 71 -7.12 -23.80 -0.98
N THR A 72 -6.04 -23.39 -1.64
CA THR A 72 -4.71 -23.32 -1.01
C THR A 72 -4.70 -22.22 0.05
N ILE A 73 -5.30 -21.06 -0.24
CA ILE A 73 -5.45 -19.96 0.74
C ILE A 73 -6.27 -20.44 1.93
N ASP A 74 -7.43 -21.05 1.70
CA ASP A 74 -8.29 -21.58 2.77
C ASP A 74 -7.56 -22.59 3.65
N ARG A 75 -6.77 -23.47 3.03
CA ARG A 75 -5.96 -24.45 3.76
C ARG A 75 -4.87 -23.76 4.60
N TYR A 76 -4.17 -22.76 4.07
CA TYR A 76 -3.13 -22.04 4.80
C TYR A 76 -3.71 -21.29 6.00
N ILE A 77 -4.89 -20.67 5.83
CA ILE A 77 -5.61 -20.01 6.92
C ILE A 77 -6.00 -21.03 8.01
N LYS A 78 -6.54 -22.19 7.61
CA LYS A 78 -6.97 -23.23 8.55
C LYS A 78 -5.82 -23.87 9.33
N GLU A 79 -4.66 -24.00 8.68
CA GLU A 79 -3.47 -24.66 9.25
C GLU A 79 -2.47 -23.64 9.84
N ASP A 80 -2.81 -22.35 9.85
CA ASP A 80 -1.95 -21.22 10.27
C ASP A 80 -0.54 -21.27 9.65
N LYS A 81 -0.49 -21.59 8.35
CA LYS A 81 0.76 -21.71 7.60
C LYS A 81 1.30 -20.34 7.17
N LYS A 82 2.61 -20.31 6.96
CA LYS A 82 3.28 -19.18 6.29
C LYS A 82 3.31 -19.38 4.79
N PHE A 83 3.17 -18.28 4.07
CA PHE A 83 3.42 -18.22 2.64
C PHE A 83 4.92 -18.30 2.35
N ASN A 84 5.28 -18.81 1.17
CA ASN A 84 6.68 -18.81 0.75
C ASN A 84 7.19 -17.36 0.49
N PRO A 85 8.51 -17.15 0.36
CA PRO A 85 9.06 -15.79 0.18
C PRO A 85 8.46 -15.03 -0.99
N THR A 86 8.25 -15.68 -2.14
CA THR A 86 7.68 -15.04 -3.35
C THR A 86 6.23 -14.62 -3.16
N GLU A 87 5.42 -15.49 -2.56
CA GLU A 87 4.03 -15.18 -2.20
C GLU A 87 3.97 -14.07 -1.13
N SER A 88 4.85 -14.16 -0.13
CA SER A 88 4.95 -13.18 0.96
C SER A 88 5.34 -11.80 0.43
N GLU A 89 6.28 -11.71 -0.50
CA GLU A 89 6.68 -10.46 -1.13
C GLU A 89 5.49 -9.79 -1.86
N LYS A 90 4.72 -10.57 -2.62
CA LYS A 90 3.51 -10.07 -3.28
C LYS A 90 2.47 -9.58 -2.28
N ILE A 91 2.24 -10.29 -1.17
CA ILE A 91 1.29 -9.89 -0.13
C ILE A 91 1.71 -8.56 0.51
N LEU A 92 2.99 -8.42 0.88
CA LEU A 92 3.52 -7.19 1.47
C LEU A 92 3.48 -6.01 0.50
N LYS A 93 3.80 -6.25 -0.77
CA LYS A 93 3.72 -5.23 -1.81
C LYS A 93 2.28 -4.81 -2.06
N LEU A 94 1.34 -5.75 -2.07
CA LEU A 94 -0.09 -5.47 -2.20
C LEU A 94 -0.60 -4.61 -1.04
N GLU A 95 -0.18 -4.89 0.19
CA GLU A 95 -0.49 -4.07 1.37
C GLU A 95 -0.05 -2.61 1.15
N GLN A 96 1.18 -2.40 0.65
CA GLN A 96 1.69 -1.05 0.35
C GLN A 96 0.86 -0.33 -0.73
N VAL A 97 0.49 -1.04 -1.80
CA VAL A 97 -0.37 -0.50 -2.87
C VAL A 97 -1.73 -0.06 -2.31
N TYR A 98 -2.32 -0.87 -1.43
CA TYR A 98 -3.59 -0.53 -0.79
C TYR A 98 -3.47 0.64 0.20
N ASP A 99 -2.36 0.75 0.91
CA ASP A 99 -2.07 1.91 1.78
C ASP A 99 -1.97 3.21 0.97
N TRP A 100 -1.29 3.17 -0.19
CA TRP A 100 -1.25 4.29 -1.11
C TRP A 100 -2.61 4.59 -1.72
N GLY A 101 -3.33 3.56 -2.16
CA GLY A 101 -4.67 3.71 -2.71
C GLY A 101 -5.63 4.41 -1.75
N LYS A 102 -5.65 4.03 -0.47
CA LYS A 102 -6.45 4.72 0.55
C LYS A 102 -6.05 6.19 0.72
N LYS A 103 -4.75 6.50 0.72
CA LYS A 103 -4.26 7.89 0.84
C LYS A 103 -4.68 8.74 -0.35
N VAL A 104 -4.60 8.19 -1.56
CA VAL A 104 -4.90 8.90 -2.81
C VAL A 104 -6.40 9.09 -3.01
N PHE A 105 -7.20 8.06 -2.77
CA PHE A 105 -8.64 8.06 -3.05
C PHE A 105 -9.51 8.32 -1.81
N GLY A 106 -8.91 8.45 -0.62
CA GLY A 106 -9.58 8.75 0.63
C GLY A 106 -10.25 7.56 1.33
N ASN A 107 -10.64 6.53 0.58
CA ASN A 107 -11.25 5.30 1.12
C ASN A 107 -11.00 4.10 0.21
N ILE A 108 -11.25 2.91 0.76
CA ILE A 108 -10.99 1.64 0.08
C ILE A 108 -11.96 1.40 -1.09
N GLU A 109 -13.20 1.80 -0.97
CA GLU A 109 -14.23 1.60 -1.99
C GLU A 109 -13.92 2.40 -3.26
N SER A 110 -13.42 3.63 -3.11
CA SER A 110 -13.00 4.47 -4.23
C SER A 110 -11.77 3.89 -4.92
N PHE A 111 -10.81 3.40 -4.15
CA PHE A 111 -9.64 2.71 -4.68
C PHE A 111 -10.04 1.41 -5.41
N ASN A 112 -10.89 0.59 -4.83
CA ASN A 112 -11.38 -0.64 -5.45
C ASN A 112 -12.10 -0.37 -6.78
N ARG A 113 -12.86 0.73 -6.89
CA ARG A 113 -13.45 1.14 -8.17
C ARG A 113 -12.41 1.57 -9.20
N TRP A 114 -11.32 2.21 -8.75
CA TRP A 114 -10.26 2.65 -9.64
C TRP A 114 -9.46 1.49 -10.21
N ILE A 115 -9.10 0.49 -9.41
CA ILE A 115 -8.31 -0.67 -9.88
C ILE A 115 -9.06 -1.53 -10.92
N GLU A 116 -10.37 -1.38 -11.04
CA GLU A 116 -11.20 -2.12 -11.99
C GLU A 116 -11.42 -1.39 -13.33
N LYS A 117 -10.89 -0.18 -13.47
CA LYS A 117 -11.07 0.64 -14.68
C LYS A 117 -9.72 0.89 -15.36
N PRO A 118 -9.72 1.12 -16.69
CA PRO A 118 -8.52 1.58 -17.38
C PRO A 118 -7.99 2.87 -16.75
N ALA A 119 -6.69 2.93 -16.51
CA ALA A 119 -6.01 4.09 -15.93
C ALA A 119 -5.08 4.72 -16.98
N TYR A 120 -5.28 6.01 -17.26
CA TYR A 120 -4.51 6.75 -18.27
C TYR A 120 -3.00 6.67 -18.04
N GLY A 121 -2.57 6.83 -16.79
CA GLY A 121 -1.14 6.78 -16.47
C GLY A 121 -0.53 5.37 -16.49
N LEU A 122 -1.31 4.35 -16.81
CA LEU A 122 -0.90 2.96 -17.01
C LEU A 122 -1.19 2.51 -18.46
N ASP A 123 -1.10 3.42 -19.42
CA ASP A 123 -1.39 3.15 -20.84
C ASP A 123 -2.77 2.49 -21.04
N ASP A 124 -3.79 3.03 -20.36
CA ASP A 124 -5.16 2.53 -20.36
C ASP A 124 -5.31 1.06 -19.92
N GLN A 125 -4.30 0.52 -19.26
CA GLN A 125 -4.40 -0.82 -18.67
C GLN A 125 -5.22 -0.79 -17.38
N ILE A 126 -5.88 -1.91 -17.08
CA ILE A 126 -6.64 -2.10 -15.85
C ILE A 126 -5.66 -2.46 -14.73
N PRO A 127 -5.52 -1.62 -13.67
CA PRO A 127 -4.55 -1.85 -12.59
C PRO A 127 -4.67 -3.24 -11.96
N LYS A 128 -5.87 -3.74 -11.74
CA LYS A 128 -6.13 -5.08 -11.20
C LYS A 128 -5.49 -6.20 -12.03
N VAL A 129 -5.41 -6.06 -13.34
CA VAL A 129 -4.74 -7.04 -14.21
C VAL A 129 -3.23 -6.95 -14.08
N LEU A 130 -2.68 -5.73 -14.02
CA LEU A 130 -1.25 -5.50 -13.83
C LEU A 130 -0.77 -6.06 -12.47
N MET A 131 -1.57 -5.89 -11.41
CA MET A 131 -1.25 -6.35 -10.05
C MET A 131 -1.03 -7.86 -9.93
N GLN A 132 -1.37 -8.67 -10.94
CA GLN A 132 -1.08 -10.10 -10.96
C GLN A 132 0.41 -10.41 -11.11
N THR A 133 1.22 -9.44 -11.53
CA THR A 133 2.66 -9.59 -11.65
C THR A 133 3.40 -8.73 -10.63
N HIS A 134 4.61 -9.15 -10.24
CA HIS A 134 5.44 -8.34 -9.33
C HIS A 134 5.78 -6.97 -9.92
N GLY A 135 6.18 -6.91 -11.19
CA GLY A 135 6.45 -5.65 -11.88
C GLY A 135 5.20 -4.78 -12.01
N GLY A 136 4.04 -5.37 -12.26
CA GLY A 136 2.78 -4.65 -12.36
C GLY A 136 2.32 -4.04 -11.02
N LEU A 137 2.57 -4.70 -9.90
CA LEU A 137 2.37 -4.10 -8.57
C LEU A 137 3.23 -2.83 -8.40
N GLY A 138 4.48 -2.86 -8.86
CA GLY A 138 5.35 -1.68 -8.87
C GLY A 138 4.80 -0.54 -9.74
N LEU A 139 4.35 -0.84 -10.96
CA LEU A 139 3.76 0.16 -11.86
C LEU A 139 2.51 0.82 -11.26
N VAL A 140 1.65 0.04 -10.60
CA VAL A 140 0.46 0.57 -9.92
C VAL A 140 0.85 1.46 -8.74
N GLU A 141 1.86 1.07 -7.95
CA GLU A 141 2.38 1.88 -6.85
C GLU A 141 2.95 3.22 -7.36
N ASP A 142 3.78 3.18 -8.39
CA ASP A 142 4.38 4.39 -8.99
C ASP A 142 3.30 5.34 -9.53
N GLU A 143 2.23 4.81 -10.14
CA GLU A 143 1.09 5.60 -10.57
C GLU A 143 0.36 6.25 -9.40
N LEU A 144 0.11 5.51 -8.32
CA LEU A 144 -0.52 6.06 -7.11
C LEU A 144 0.34 7.17 -6.48
N ILE A 145 1.65 6.98 -6.45
CA ILE A 145 2.60 8.01 -5.98
C ILE A 145 2.51 9.24 -6.88
N ARG A 146 2.49 9.05 -8.21
CA ARG A 146 2.36 10.14 -9.17
C ARG A 146 1.06 10.94 -8.96
N ILE A 147 -0.06 10.26 -8.79
CA ILE A 147 -1.35 10.90 -8.49
C ILE A 147 -1.29 11.66 -7.17
N ALA A 148 -0.69 11.07 -6.12
CA ALA A 148 -0.56 11.69 -4.80
C ALA A 148 0.21 13.03 -4.84
N TYR A 149 1.22 13.13 -5.70
CA TYR A 149 2.03 14.34 -5.86
C TYR A 149 1.51 15.30 -6.93
N GLY A 150 0.31 15.04 -7.47
CA GLY A 150 -0.33 15.94 -8.45
C GLY A 150 0.35 15.94 -9.82
N ALA A 151 1.13 14.93 -10.15
CA ALA A 151 1.79 14.78 -11.45
C ALA A 151 0.82 14.28 -12.53
N LEU A 152 -0.40 14.78 -12.51
CA LEU A 152 -1.35 14.71 -13.61
C LEU A 152 -1.09 15.92 -14.49
N ALA A 153 -0.03 15.89 -15.22
CA ALA A 153 0.20 16.83 -16.29
C ALA A 153 -0.05 16.14 -17.63
#